data_0d636dbe159e26fdbf5be1c5eaeb98d6
#
_entry.id   0d636dbe159e26fdbf5be1c5eaeb98d6
#
_cell.length_a   1.000
_cell.length_b   1.000
_cell.length_c   1.000
_cell.angle_alpha   90.00
_cell.angle_beta   90.00
_cell.angle_gamma   90.00
#
_symmetry.space_group_name_H-M   'P 1'
#
loop_
_entity.id
_entity.type
_entity.pdbx_description
1 polymer ?
#
loop_
_entity_poly.entity_id
_entity_poly.type
_entity_poly.pdbx_seq_one_letter_code
_entity_poly.pdbx_strand_id
1 'polypeptide(L)'
;MPRNGVYLTKTLYCGELYNSITNVGFNPTFGESPVISVETHILGFEQNIYKNDIEVFFLKKLRDERKFKDAGELSAQICRDIKAATEYFGISSL
;
A
#
# COMPACT_ATOMS: atom_id res chain seq x y z
N MET A 1 -0.51 4.17 -14.92
CA MET A 1 -0.58 4.37 -13.45
C MET A 1 -1.99 4.12 -12.96
N PRO A 2 -2.17 3.29 -11.94
CA PRO A 2 -3.51 3.06 -11.39
C PRO A 2 -4.07 4.32 -10.75
N ARG A 3 -5.38 4.37 -10.63
CA ARG A 3 -6.06 5.48 -9.97
C ARG A 3 -5.75 5.50 -8.49
N ASN A 4 -6.04 6.63 -7.85
CA ASN A 4 -5.90 6.74 -6.40
C ASN A 4 -6.66 5.64 -5.70
N GLY A 5 -6.05 5.11 -4.67
CA GLY A 5 -6.65 4.05 -3.89
C GLY A 5 -5.62 3.18 -3.23
N VAL A 6 -6.10 2.16 -2.55
CA VAL A 6 -5.27 1.17 -1.89
C VAL A 6 -5.44 -0.16 -2.63
N TYR A 7 -4.33 -0.76 -2.96
CA TYR A 7 -4.28 -1.95 -3.81
C TYR A 7 -3.60 -3.11 -3.13
N LEU A 8 -4.11 -4.29 -3.40
CA LEU A 8 -3.41 -5.54 -3.09
C LEU A 8 -2.34 -5.73 -4.15
N THR A 9 -1.10 -5.93 -3.72
CA THR A 9 0.04 -5.97 -4.62
C THR A 9 1.00 -7.10 -4.27
N LYS A 10 1.90 -7.38 -5.18
CA LYS A 10 3.09 -8.18 -4.94
C LYS A 10 4.30 -7.28 -5.13
N THR A 11 5.24 -7.37 -4.24
CA THR A 11 6.46 -6.56 -4.32
C THR A 11 7.66 -7.47 -4.49
N LEU A 12 8.42 -7.23 -5.54
CA LEU A 12 9.70 -7.93 -5.76
C LEU A 12 10.81 -7.11 -5.12
N TYR A 13 11.49 -7.72 -4.17
CA TYR A 13 12.58 -7.08 -3.43
C TYR A 13 13.68 -8.11 -3.18
N CYS A 14 14.90 -7.78 -3.56
CA CYS A 14 16.07 -8.68 -3.42
C CYS A 14 15.82 -10.08 -3.96
N GLY A 15 15.14 -10.18 -5.10
CA GLY A 15 14.88 -11.45 -5.77
C GLY A 15 13.73 -12.25 -5.22
N GLU A 16 13.01 -11.74 -4.23
CA GLU A 16 11.87 -12.44 -3.64
C GLU A 16 10.59 -11.63 -3.79
N LEU A 17 9.48 -12.34 -3.98
CA LEU A 17 8.14 -11.72 -4.05
C LEU A 17 7.47 -11.77 -2.69
N TYR A 18 6.97 -10.63 -2.28
CA TYR A 18 6.25 -10.48 -1.01
C TYR A 18 4.84 -10.01 -1.26
N ASN A 19 3.92 -10.47 -0.43
CA ASN A 19 2.56 -9.94 -0.42
C ASN A 19 2.60 -8.55 0.20
N SER A 20 1.88 -7.61 -0.40
CA SER A 20 1.96 -6.22 0.01
C SER A 20 0.67 -5.45 -0.23
N ILE A 21 0.61 -4.26 0.35
CA ILE A 21 -0.47 -3.30 0.12
C ILE A 21 0.19 -2.02 -0.38
N THR A 22 -0.33 -1.47 -1.46
CA THR A 22 0.20 -0.24 -2.03
C THR A 22 -0.87 0.84 -2.04
N ASN A 23 -0.52 2.00 -1.50
CA ASN A 23 -1.38 3.17 -1.51
C ASN A 23 -0.89 4.12 -2.60
N VAL A 24 -1.79 4.44 -3.53
CA VAL A 24 -1.51 5.42 -4.59
C VAL A 24 -2.31 6.68 -4.25
N GLY A 25 -1.60 7.73 -3.91
CA GLY A 25 -2.19 9.01 -3.57
C GLY A 25 -1.87 10.07 -4.61
N PHE A 26 -2.80 10.98 -4.81
CA PHE A 26 -2.64 12.09 -5.73
C PHE A 26 -2.77 13.39 -4.93
N ASN A 27 -1.69 14.13 -4.85
CA ASN A 27 -1.66 15.37 -4.10
C ASN A 27 -1.42 16.55 -5.05
N PRO A 28 -2.46 17.29 -5.42
CA PRO A 28 -2.27 18.49 -6.25
C PRO A 28 -1.51 19.53 -5.44
N THR A 29 -0.42 20.02 -6.02
CA THR A 29 0.36 21.08 -5.40
C THR A 29 -0.05 22.41 -6.01
N PHE A 30 -0.29 23.39 -5.18
CA PHE A 30 -0.76 24.70 -5.63
C PHE A 30 0.25 25.32 -6.60
N GLY A 31 -0.20 25.60 -7.81
CA GLY A 31 0.63 26.26 -8.83
C GLY A 31 1.67 25.36 -9.49
N GLU A 32 1.69 24.07 -9.19
CA GLU A 32 2.66 23.14 -9.75
C GLU A 32 1.97 21.87 -10.27
N SER A 33 2.76 21.01 -10.93
CA SER A 33 2.26 19.73 -11.37
C SER A 33 1.90 18.85 -10.17
N PRO A 34 0.82 18.07 -10.28
CA PRO A 34 0.42 17.19 -9.18
C PRO A 34 1.52 16.17 -8.85
N VAL A 35 1.65 15.87 -7.57
CA VAL A 35 2.59 14.85 -7.08
C VAL A 35 1.82 13.57 -6.81
N ILE A 36 2.29 12.49 -7.39
CA ILE A 36 1.73 11.16 -7.15
C ILE A 36 2.61 10.48 -6.12
N SER A 37 1.99 10.07 -5.00
CA SER A 37 2.67 9.33 -3.94
C SER A 37 2.34 7.85 -4.06
N VAL A 38 3.36 7.01 -4.05
CA VAL A 38 3.17 5.57 -4.04
C VAL A 38 3.90 5.02 -2.83
N GLU A 39 3.14 4.48 -1.90
CA GLU A 39 3.68 3.91 -0.66
C GLU A 39 3.31 2.45 -0.58
N THR A 40 4.30 1.59 -0.38
CA THR A 40 4.08 0.15 -0.31
C THR A 40 4.45 -0.39 1.06
N HIS A 41 3.54 -1.16 1.64
CA HIS A 41 3.76 -1.87 2.89
C HIS A 41 3.80 -3.36 2.61
N ILE A 42 4.95 -3.98 2.86
CA ILE A 42 5.12 -5.42 2.69
C ILE A 42 4.61 -6.11 3.96
N LEU A 43 3.70 -7.06 3.79
CA LEU A 43 3.11 -7.77 4.92
C LEU A 43 4.16 -8.66 5.61
N GLY A 44 4.21 -8.54 6.93
CA GLY A 44 5.16 -9.32 7.72
C GLY A 44 6.61 -8.85 7.63
N PHE A 45 6.84 -7.68 7.05
CA PHE A 45 8.17 -7.13 6.83
C PHE A 45 8.34 -5.86 7.66
N GLU A 46 9.27 -5.85 8.56
CA GLU A 46 9.44 -4.73 9.51
C GLU A 46 10.51 -3.71 9.10
N GLN A 47 11.25 -3.98 8.05
CA GLN A 47 12.32 -3.09 7.61
C GLN A 47 11.80 -2.02 6.66
N ASN A 48 12.39 -0.84 6.75
CA ASN A 48 12.15 0.22 5.78
C ASN A 48 12.99 -0.05 4.55
N ILE A 49 12.36 -0.12 3.40
CA ILE A 49 13.05 -0.40 2.14
C ILE A 49 13.12 0.86 1.27
N TYR A 50 13.50 1.97 1.90
CA TYR A 50 13.69 3.21 1.17
C TYR A 50 14.90 3.10 0.25
N LYS A 51 14.80 3.70 -0.92
CA LYS A 51 15.91 3.80 -1.89
C LYS A 51 16.41 2.48 -2.45
N ASN A 52 15.70 1.39 -2.23
CA ASN A 52 16.03 0.12 -2.86
C ASN A 52 15.17 -0.05 -4.11
N ASP A 53 15.72 -0.73 -5.09
CA ASP A 53 14.97 -1.03 -6.31
C ASP A 53 13.94 -2.10 -5.98
N ILE A 54 12.67 -1.74 -6.12
CA ILE A 54 11.57 -2.68 -5.96
C ILE A 54 10.68 -2.61 -7.19
N GLU A 55 10.03 -3.72 -7.48
CA GLU A 55 8.99 -3.75 -8.49
C GLU A 55 7.69 -4.09 -7.82
N VAL A 56 6.64 -3.37 -8.17
CA VAL A 56 5.32 -3.56 -7.57
C VAL A 56 4.35 -4.00 -8.65
N PHE A 57 3.71 -5.14 -8.42
CA PHE A 57 2.72 -5.69 -9.34
C PHE A 57 1.34 -5.52 -8.74
N PHE A 58 0.49 -4.77 -9.40
CA PHE A 58 -0.87 -4.48 -8.90
C PHE A 58 -1.80 -5.63 -9.23
N LEU A 59 -2.50 -6.14 -8.22
CA LEU A 59 -3.38 -7.29 -8.37
C LEU A 59 -4.86 -6.90 -8.35
N LYS A 60 -5.27 -6.15 -7.33
CA LYS A 60 -6.67 -5.81 -7.16
C LYS A 60 -6.79 -4.55 -6.31
N LYS A 61 -7.73 -3.69 -6.68
CA LYS A 61 -8.03 -2.52 -5.86
C LYS A 61 -8.76 -2.96 -4.59
N LEU A 62 -8.22 -2.61 -3.44
CA LEU A 62 -8.81 -2.94 -2.16
C LEU A 62 -9.89 -1.93 -1.77
N ARG A 63 -9.59 -0.64 -1.91
CA ARG A 63 -10.52 0.43 -1.61
C ARG A 63 -10.05 1.74 -2.20
N ASP A 64 -10.95 2.72 -2.23
CA ASP A 64 -10.60 4.07 -2.66
C ASP A 64 -9.76 4.77 -1.59
N GLU A 65 -9.05 5.80 -2.00
CA GLU A 65 -8.32 6.65 -1.10
C GLU A 65 -9.30 7.35 -0.16
N ARG A 66 -8.90 7.51 1.10
CA ARG A 66 -9.74 8.09 2.13
C ARG A 66 -8.94 9.04 3.00
N LYS A 67 -9.56 10.14 3.39
CA LYS A 67 -8.96 11.06 4.36
C LYS A 67 -9.39 10.68 5.76
N PHE A 68 -8.50 10.87 6.72
CA PHE A 68 -8.74 10.53 8.11
C PHE A 68 -8.66 11.80 8.94
N LYS A 69 -9.51 11.91 9.93
CA LYS A 69 -9.52 13.10 10.77
C LYS A 69 -8.50 13.03 11.91
N ASP A 70 -8.03 11.84 12.26
CA ASP A 70 -7.00 11.69 13.29
C ASP A 70 -6.21 10.40 13.10
N ALA A 71 -5.13 10.24 13.87
CA ALA A 71 -4.26 9.08 13.79
C ALA A 71 -4.95 7.78 14.20
N GLY A 72 -5.90 7.86 15.12
CA GLY A 72 -6.66 6.68 15.56
C GLY A 72 -7.52 6.10 14.44
N GLU A 73 -8.17 6.97 13.69
CA GLU A 73 -8.99 6.56 12.55
C GLU A 73 -8.12 5.93 11.45
N LEU A 74 -6.96 6.52 11.20
CA LEU A 74 -6.00 5.98 10.23
C LEU A 74 -5.50 4.60 10.67
N SER A 75 -5.10 4.45 11.92
CA SER A 75 -4.62 3.16 12.44
C SER A 75 -5.67 2.08 12.33
N ALA A 76 -6.92 2.40 12.66
CA ALA A 76 -8.01 1.44 12.56
C ALA A 76 -8.21 0.97 11.11
N GLN A 77 -8.12 1.89 10.16
CA GLN A 77 -8.26 1.54 8.75
C GLN A 77 -7.08 0.69 8.27
N ILE A 78 -5.87 1.00 8.68
CA ILE A 78 -4.70 0.21 8.32
C ILE A 78 -4.85 -1.24 8.83
N CYS A 79 -5.33 -1.41 10.05
CA CYS A 79 -5.58 -2.75 10.60
C CYS A 79 -6.59 -3.52 9.76
N ARG A 80 -7.66 -2.86 9.32
CA ARG A 80 -8.65 -3.49 8.45
C ARG A 80 -8.08 -3.85 7.10
N ASP A 81 -7.24 -2.98 6.54
CA ASP A 81 -6.60 -3.23 5.25
C ASP A 81 -5.67 -4.45 5.32
N ILE A 82 -4.88 -4.54 6.38
CA ILE A 82 -3.96 -5.66 6.59
C ILE A 82 -4.75 -6.97 6.73
N LYS A 83 -5.84 -6.93 7.48
CA LYS A 83 -6.70 -8.11 7.65
C LYS A 83 -7.29 -8.56 6.32
N ALA A 84 -7.82 -7.62 5.54
CA ALA A 84 -8.39 -7.94 4.24
C ALA A 84 -7.34 -8.50 3.27
N ALA A 85 -6.14 -7.93 3.27
CA ALA A 85 -5.05 -8.42 2.44
C ALA A 85 -4.61 -9.82 2.86
N THR A 86 -4.51 -10.07 4.16
CA THR A 86 -4.15 -11.38 4.69
C THR A 86 -5.16 -12.43 4.25
N GLU A 87 -6.43 -12.12 4.31
CA GLU A 87 -7.48 -13.02 3.84
C GLU A 87 -7.39 -13.27 2.33
N TYR A 88 -7.13 -12.22 1.57
CA TYR A 88 -7.02 -12.33 0.11
C TYR A 88 -5.86 -13.24 -0.29
N PHE A 89 -4.71 -13.08 0.33
CA PHE A 89 -3.54 -13.88 0.01
C PHE A 89 -3.58 -15.28 0.64
N GLY A 90 -4.56 -15.55 1.49
CA GLY A 90 -4.66 -16.84 2.16
C GLY A 90 -3.54 -17.10 3.15
N ILE A 91 -2.94 -16.05 3.68
CA ILE A 91 -1.88 -16.18 4.67
C ILE A 91 -2.49 -16.59 6.00
N SER A 92 -2.09 -17.74 6.50
CA SER A 92 -2.55 -18.18 7.81
C SER A 92 -1.85 -17.34 8.88
N SER A 93 -2.63 -16.75 9.76
CA SER A 93 -2.07 -16.04 10.91
C SER A 93 -1.75 -17.07 11.99
N LEU A 94 -0.58 -17.58 11.93
CA LEU A 94 -0.11 -18.51 12.94
C LEU A 94 0.45 -17.78 14.14
#